data_ad46292eb7269b49e1092d6ecff7ec52
#
_entry.id   ad46292eb7269b49e1092d6ecff7ec52
#
_cell.length_a   1.000
_cell.length_b   1.000
_cell.length_c   1.000
_cell.angle_alpha   90.00
_cell.angle_beta   90.00
_cell.angle_gamma   90.00
#
_symmetry.space_group_name_H-M   'P 1'
#
loop_
_entity.id
_entity.type
_entity.pdbx_description
1 polymer ?
#
loop_
_entity_poly.entity_id
_entity_poly.type
_entity_poly.pdbx_seq_one_letter_code
_entity_poly.pdbx_strand_id
1 'polypeptide(L)'
;MKLKTTALMGAAALALMAGSASAADLACLITKNNTNPFFVKMKEGAEAAATAAGLDFQAYAGEKDGDAAPQITAIENCVAAGAKGILITPSNDSVGPALKDARAAGILVIALDTPLADTGAQDMTFATDNFEAGLLIGKWAAATLGAEAANAKIGMLDINKDNISVDVA
;
A
#
# COMPACT_ATOMS: atom_id res chain seq x y z
N MET A 1 64.05 -8.86 41.16
CA MET A 1 63.11 -7.81 40.60
C MET A 1 62.15 -8.50 39.67
N LYS A 2 60.93 -8.88 40.17
CA LYS A 2 59.91 -9.62 39.43
C LYS A 2 58.78 -8.63 39.10
N LEU A 3 58.65 -8.18 37.88
CA LEU A 3 57.65 -7.24 37.44
C LEU A 3 56.45 -8.00 36.83
N LYS A 4 55.38 -7.82 37.43
CA LYS A 4 53.93 -7.88 37.15
C LYS A 4 53.56 -7.78 35.68
N THR A 5 53.08 -8.88 35.11
CA THR A 5 52.39 -8.96 33.82
C THR A 5 51.05 -9.69 34.00
N THR A 6 50.09 -9.01 34.65
CA THR A 6 48.73 -9.57 34.85
C THR A 6 47.71 -8.46 34.88
N ALA A 7 47.56 -7.72 33.79
CA ALA A 7 46.47 -6.70 33.70
C ALA A 7 46.03 -6.36 32.25
N LEU A 8 46.11 -7.28 31.31
CA LEU A 8 45.65 -6.95 29.93
C LEU A 8 44.68 -7.99 29.31
N MET A 9 44.08 -8.86 30.10
CA MET A 9 43.14 -9.87 29.60
C MET A 9 41.66 -9.60 29.94
N GLY A 10 41.34 -8.46 30.58
CA GLY A 10 39.96 -8.14 31.01
C GLY A 10 39.13 -7.28 30.07
N ALA A 11 39.72 -6.63 29.08
CA ALA A 11 39.01 -5.65 28.24
C ALA A 11 38.43 -6.19 26.92
N ALA A 12 38.84 -7.40 26.49
CA ALA A 12 38.40 -7.95 25.21
C ALA A 12 37.05 -8.72 25.26
N ALA A 13 36.55 -9.05 26.47
CA ALA A 13 35.34 -9.85 26.62
C ALA A 13 34.05 -9.04 26.70
N LEU A 14 34.12 -7.71 26.85
CA LEU A 14 32.90 -6.85 26.89
C LEU A 14 32.44 -6.32 25.53
N ALA A 15 33.23 -6.51 24.45
CA ALA A 15 32.87 -5.97 23.12
C ALA A 15 31.96 -6.91 22.30
N LEU A 16 31.63 -8.10 22.76
CA LEU A 16 30.84 -9.10 22.03
C LEU A 16 29.36 -9.15 22.43
N MET A 17 28.91 -8.27 23.32
CA MET A 17 27.50 -8.11 23.66
C MET A 17 26.89 -6.81 23.08
N ALA A 18 27.44 -6.29 21.99
CA ALA A 18 26.67 -5.40 21.13
C ALA A 18 25.62 -6.28 20.41
N GLY A 19 24.51 -6.57 21.09
CA GLY A 19 23.36 -7.21 20.47
C GLY A 19 23.07 -6.46 19.19
N SER A 20 23.04 -7.18 18.07
CA SER A 20 22.58 -6.66 16.79
C SER A 20 21.17 -6.09 17.07
N ALA A 21 21.05 -4.78 17.18
CA ALA A 21 19.75 -4.15 17.10
C ALA A 21 19.21 -4.55 15.72
N SER A 22 18.32 -5.53 15.67
CA SER A 22 17.61 -5.83 14.44
C SER A 22 16.86 -4.57 14.08
N ALA A 23 17.15 -3.99 12.92
CA ALA A 23 16.30 -2.93 12.38
C ALA A 23 14.88 -3.47 12.33
N ALA A 24 13.90 -2.64 12.69
CA ALA A 24 12.50 -3.01 12.56
C ALA A 24 12.18 -3.32 11.10
N ASP A 25 11.27 -4.26 10.88
CA ASP A 25 10.83 -4.57 9.52
C ASP A 25 10.12 -3.36 8.92
N LEU A 26 10.45 -3.02 7.68
CA LEU A 26 9.90 -1.86 6.97
C LEU A 26 8.61 -2.24 6.25
N ALA A 27 7.55 -1.45 6.48
CA ALA A 27 6.33 -1.45 5.69
C ALA A 27 6.24 -0.15 4.86
N CYS A 28 5.87 -0.29 3.58
CA CYS A 28 5.63 0.84 2.68
C CYS A 28 4.14 1.00 2.40
N LEU A 29 3.66 2.25 2.32
CA LEU A 29 2.37 2.59 1.74
C LEU A 29 2.59 3.48 0.51
N ILE A 30 1.93 3.14 -0.59
CA ILE A 30 2.01 3.89 -1.85
C ILE A 30 0.58 4.23 -2.29
N THR A 31 0.20 5.51 -2.25
CA THR A 31 -1.14 5.98 -2.62
C THR A 31 -1.16 6.65 -4.00
N LYS A 32 -2.35 6.84 -4.59
CA LYS A 32 -2.50 7.52 -5.90
C LYS A 32 -2.08 9.00 -5.83
N ASN A 33 -2.43 9.66 -4.73
CA ASN A 33 -2.02 11.04 -4.44
C ASN A 33 -2.04 11.32 -2.94
N ASN A 34 -1.60 12.48 -2.51
CA ASN A 34 -1.54 12.90 -1.10
C ASN A 34 -2.52 14.03 -0.76
N THR A 35 -3.42 14.38 -1.65
CA THR A 35 -4.36 15.49 -1.49
C THR A 35 -5.80 15.03 -1.24
N ASN A 36 -6.17 13.84 -1.73
CA ASN A 36 -7.47 13.27 -1.48
C ASN A 36 -7.59 12.84 0.00
N PRO A 37 -8.60 13.33 0.75
CA PRO A 37 -8.81 12.98 2.16
C PRO A 37 -8.88 11.47 2.43
N PHE A 38 -9.36 10.68 1.47
CA PHE A 38 -9.39 9.22 1.56
C PHE A 38 -7.98 8.64 1.72
N PHE A 39 -7.03 9.03 0.86
CA PHE A 39 -5.65 8.56 0.95
C PHE A 39 -4.89 9.13 2.14
N VAL A 40 -5.22 10.36 2.56
CA VAL A 40 -4.68 10.95 3.80
C VAL A 40 -5.08 10.10 5.01
N LYS A 41 -6.36 9.71 5.12
CA LYS A 41 -6.84 8.84 6.20
C LYS A 41 -6.26 7.43 6.14
N MET A 42 -6.07 6.89 4.94
CA MET A 42 -5.39 5.60 4.75
C MET A 42 -3.96 5.65 5.29
N LYS A 43 -3.21 6.71 4.98
CA LYS A 43 -1.85 6.92 5.50
C LYS A 43 -1.83 7.01 7.02
N GLU A 44 -2.69 7.83 7.62
CA GLU A 44 -2.78 7.97 9.08
C GLU A 44 -3.06 6.61 9.76
N GLY A 45 -3.99 5.83 9.20
CA GLY A 45 -4.32 4.49 9.72
C GLY A 45 -3.17 3.50 9.58
N ALA A 46 -2.49 3.49 8.44
CA ALA A 46 -1.35 2.61 8.18
C ALA A 46 -0.16 2.94 9.10
N GLU A 47 0.16 4.23 9.27
CA GLU A 47 1.22 4.70 10.16
C GLU A 47 0.95 4.33 11.62
N ALA A 48 -0.28 4.52 12.09
CA ALA A 48 -0.68 4.13 13.44
C ALA A 48 -0.57 2.61 13.65
N ALA A 49 -1.00 1.81 12.67
CA ALA A 49 -0.91 0.37 12.74
C ALA A 49 0.54 -0.14 12.70
N ALA A 50 1.39 0.43 11.85
CA ALA A 50 2.81 0.10 11.78
C ALA A 50 3.52 0.43 13.10
N THR A 51 3.25 1.60 13.67
CA THR A 51 3.79 2.01 14.98
C THR A 51 3.36 1.03 16.07
N ALA A 52 2.08 0.65 16.12
CA ALA A 52 1.57 -0.30 17.12
C ALA A 52 2.18 -1.71 16.96
N ALA A 53 2.56 -2.09 15.74
CA ALA A 53 3.21 -3.36 15.43
C ALA A 53 4.75 -3.31 15.60
N GLY A 54 5.34 -2.15 15.92
CA GLY A 54 6.80 -1.99 16.04
C GLY A 54 7.52 -2.07 14.69
N LEU A 55 6.85 -1.71 13.60
CA LEU A 55 7.40 -1.66 12.25
C LEU A 55 7.92 -0.25 11.93
N ASP A 56 8.98 -0.19 11.13
CA ASP A 56 9.32 1.05 10.41
C ASP A 56 8.30 1.29 9.30
N PHE A 57 7.99 2.57 9.04
CA PHE A 57 6.97 2.94 8.07
C PHE A 57 7.45 4.02 7.12
N GLN A 58 7.21 3.81 5.82
CA GLN A 58 7.44 4.81 4.79
C GLN A 58 6.18 4.96 3.93
N ALA A 59 5.79 6.22 3.66
CA ALA A 59 4.65 6.52 2.81
C ALA A 59 5.08 7.33 1.59
N TYR A 60 4.61 6.90 0.44
CA TYR A 60 4.79 7.51 -0.86
C TYR A 60 3.44 7.83 -1.48
N ALA A 61 3.41 8.73 -2.42
CA ALA A 61 2.22 9.05 -3.19
C ALA A 61 2.58 9.35 -4.64
N GLY A 62 1.68 9.03 -5.54
CA GLY A 62 1.69 9.58 -6.88
C GLY A 62 1.35 11.08 -6.90
N GLU A 63 1.44 11.70 -8.05
CA GLU A 63 1.06 13.11 -8.21
C GLU A 63 -0.42 13.28 -8.50
N LYS A 64 -0.99 12.36 -9.28
CA LYS A 64 -2.41 12.37 -9.69
C LYS A 64 -2.89 10.95 -10.01
N ASP A 65 -4.20 10.78 -10.03
CA ASP A 65 -4.81 9.53 -10.49
C ASP A 65 -4.45 9.25 -11.95
N GLY A 66 -4.22 7.97 -12.26
CA GLY A 66 -3.82 7.50 -13.58
C GLY A 66 -2.31 7.60 -13.89
N ASP A 67 -1.52 8.29 -13.06
CA ASP A 67 -0.06 8.36 -13.24
C ASP A 67 0.64 7.30 -12.39
N ALA A 68 1.13 6.26 -13.07
CA ALA A 68 1.82 5.14 -12.41
C ALA A 68 3.33 5.37 -12.23
N ALA A 69 3.95 6.29 -12.96
CA ALA A 69 5.40 6.44 -12.95
C ALA A 69 5.99 6.75 -11.56
N PRO A 70 5.43 7.69 -10.77
CA PRO A 70 5.92 7.93 -9.41
C PRO A 70 5.69 6.71 -8.49
N GLN A 71 4.62 5.93 -8.71
CA GLN A 71 4.37 4.72 -7.93
C GLN A 71 5.39 3.63 -8.24
N ILE A 72 5.78 3.45 -9.51
CA ILE A 72 6.83 2.50 -9.91
C ILE A 72 8.14 2.85 -9.20
N THR A 73 8.54 4.12 -9.23
CA THR A 73 9.73 4.59 -8.51
C THR A 73 9.63 4.31 -6.99
N ALA A 74 8.45 4.51 -6.40
CA ALA A 74 8.22 4.23 -4.98
C ALA A 74 8.33 2.73 -4.66
N ILE A 75 7.82 1.84 -5.53
CA ILE A 75 7.97 0.38 -5.40
C ILE A 75 9.44 0.01 -5.41
N GLU A 76 10.21 0.50 -6.39
CA GLU A 76 11.64 0.26 -6.49
C GLU A 76 12.41 0.74 -5.26
N ASN A 77 12.07 1.92 -4.73
CA ASN A 77 12.65 2.43 -3.49
C ASN A 77 12.35 1.53 -2.28
N CYS A 78 11.13 1.03 -2.15
CA CYS A 78 10.75 0.09 -1.10
C CYS A 78 11.51 -1.24 -1.20
N VAL A 79 11.67 -1.77 -2.42
CA VAL A 79 12.47 -2.96 -2.68
C VAL A 79 13.94 -2.72 -2.28
N ALA A 80 14.52 -1.61 -2.72
CA ALA A 80 15.91 -1.25 -2.42
C ALA A 80 16.14 -1.03 -0.90
N ALA A 81 15.13 -0.51 -0.19
CA ALA A 81 15.18 -0.33 1.27
C ALA A 81 14.96 -1.64 2.05
N GLY A 82 14.68 -2.76 1.38
CA GLY A 82 14.47 -4.06 2.02
C GLY A 82 13.13 -4.17 2.75
N ALA A 83 12.11 -3.49 2.26
CA ALA A 83 10.75 -3.57 2.81
C ALA A 83 10.27 -5.02 2.90
N LYS A 84 9.48 -5.33 3.94
CA LYS A 84 8.82 -6.63 4.11
C LYS A 84 7.40 -6.64 3.55
N GLY A 85 6.79 -5.47 3.42
CA GLY A 85 5.46 -5.31 2.88
C GLY A 85 5.30 -4.00 2.12
N ILE A 86 4.52 -4.07 1.03
CA ILE A 86 4.07 -2.92 0.25
C ILE A 86 2.55 -2.96 0.21
N LEU A 87 1.93 -1.90 0.74
CA LEU A 87 0.52 -1.60 0.57
C LEU A 87 0.40 -0.55 -0.53
N ILE A 88 -0.41 -0.79 -1.55
CA ILE A 88 -0.51 0.13 -2.68
C ILE A 88 -1.96 0.33 -3.11
N THR A 89 -2.34 1.58 -3.42
CA THR A 89 -3.52 1.88 -4.22
C THR A 89 -3.08 2.13 -5.67
N PRO A 90 -3.16 1.11 -6.56
CA PRO A 90 -2.63 1.24 -7.90
C PRO A 90 -3.32 2.36 -8.70
N SER A 91 -2.55 3.18 -9.39
CA SER A 91 -3.11 4.19 -10.32
C SER A 91 -3.62 3.56 -11.62
N ASN A 92 -2.95 2.50 -12.07
CA ASN A 92 -3.35 1.62 -13.18
C ASN A 92 -2.46 0.37 -13.20
N ASP A 93 -2.69 -0.55 -14.14
CA ASP A 93 -1.98 -1.83 -14.25
C ASP A 93 -0.49 -1.73 -14.61
N SER A 94 0.00 -0.57 -15.03
CA SER A 94 1.42 -0.38 -15.38
C SER A 94 2.36 -0.58 -14.19
N VAL A 95 1.88 -0.54 -12.94
CA VAL A 95 2.67 -0.87 -11.75
C VAL A 95 2.89 -2.38 -11.59
N GLY A 96 2.11 -3.21 -12.29
CA GLY A 96 2.12 -4.68 -12.14
C GLY A 96 3.49 -5.33 -12.27
N PRO A 97 4.30 -5.03 -13.30
CA PRO A 97 5.65 -5.59 -13.43
C PRO A 97 6.54 -5.32 -12.22
N ALA A 98 6.60 -4.07 -11.74
CA ALA A 98 7.41 -3.70 -10.56
C ALA A 98 6.93 -4.39 -9.27
N LEU A 99 5.63 -4.60 -9.11
CA LEU A 99 5.07 -5.35 -7.98
C LEU A 99 5.40 -6.84 -8.06
N LYS A 100 5.42 -7.43 -9.25
CA LYS A 100 5.88 -8.81 -9.43
C LYS A 100 7.35 -8.98 -9.04
N ASP A 101 8.19 -8.03 -9.41
CA ASP A 101 9.60 -8.04 -9.02
C ASP A 101 9.75 -7.91 -7.48
N ALA A 102 8.95 -7.05 -6.84
CA ALA A 102 8.89 -6.95 -5.38
C ALA A 102 8.48 -8.28 -4.73
N ARG A 103 7.44 -8.95 -5.25
CA ARG A 103 7.01 -10.28 -4.77
C ARG A 103 8.09 -11.35 -4.99
N ALA A 104 8.77 -11.34 -6.14
CA ALA A 104 9.89 -12.25 -6.41
C ALA A 104 11.05 -12.03 -5.43
N ALA A 105 11.23 -10.80 -4.91
CA ALA A 105 12.17 -10.49 -3.84
C ALA A 105 11.67 -10.89 -2.43
N GLY A 106 10.48 -11.51 -2.31
CA GLY A 106 9.92 -11.98 -1.05
C GLY A 106 9.17 -10.91 -0.26
N ILE A 107 8.79 -9.80 -0.89
CA ILE A 107 8.02 -8.72 -0.27
C ILE A 107 6.52 -9.03 -0.42
N LEU A 108 5.79 -8.95 0.69
CA LEU A 108 4.32 -9.07 0.68
C LEU A 108 3.70 -7.85 -0.01
N VAL A 109 2.87 -8.08 -1.03
CA VAL A 109 2.18 -7.02 -1.77
C VAL A 109 0.68 -7.09 -1.54
N ILE A 110 0.11 -6.02 -1.00
CA ILE A 110 -1.32 -5.88 -0.75
C ILE A 110 -1.86 -4.70 -1.57
N ALA A 111 -2.77 -4.99 -2.50
CA ALA A 111 -3.51 -3.96 -3.22
C ALA A 111 -4.66 -3.44 -2.34
N LEU A 112 -4.81 -2.13 -2.31
CA LEU A 112 -5.86 -1.44 -1.57
C LEU A 112 -6.76 -0.68 -2.55
N ASP A 113 -8.07 -0.69 -2.30
CA ASP A 113 -9.08 0.07 -3.05
C ASP A 113 -9.23 -0.36 -4.53
N THR A 114 -8.15 -0.49 -5.25
CA THR A 114 -8.15 -0.79 -6.68
C THR A 114 -7.43 -2.12 -6.93
N PRO A 115 -8.09 -3.17 -7.38
CA PRO A 115 -7.45 -4.42 -7.77
C PRO A 115 -6.60 -4.21 -9.05
N LEU A 116 -5.59 -5.04 -9.23
CA LEU A 116 -4.86 -5.15 -10.50
C LEU A 116 -5.49 -6.24 -11.36
N ALA A 117 -5.54 -6.03 -12.69
CA ALA A 117 -6.04 -7.04 -13.63
C ALA A 117 -5.17 -8.31 -13.58
N ASP A 118 -3.85 -8.17 -13.42
CA ASP A 118 -2.95 -9.29 -13.20
C ASP A 118 -2.89 -9.65 -11.72
N THR A 119 -3.65 -10.66 -11.32
CA THR A 119 -3.69 -11.16 -9.94
C THR A 119 -2.34 -11.72 -9.46
N GLY A 120 -1.39 -11.99 -10.37
CA GLY A 120 -0.03 -12.38 -10.03
C GLY A 120 0.84 -11.24 -9.48
N ALA A 121 0.39 -9.99 -9.57
CA ALA A 121 1.12 -8.83 -9.11
C ALA A 121 0.91 -8.50 -7.63
N GLN A 122 -0.05 -9.16 -6.96
CA GLN A 122 -0.40 -8.94 -5.56
C GLN A 122 -0.67 -10.26 -4.85
N ASP A 123 -0.50 -10.29 -3.53
CA ASP A 123 -0.84 -11.44 -2.70
C ASP A 123 -2.29 -11.39 -2.24
N MET A 124 -2.81 -10.17 -2.02
CA MET A 124 -4.16 -9.93 -1.53
C MET A 124 -4.68 -8.56 -1.99
N THR A 125 -5.99 -8.44 -2.08
CA THR A 125 -6.68 -7.16 -2.34
C THR A 125 -7.70 -6.89 -1.26
N PHE A 126 -7.71 -5.65 -0.75
CA PHE A 126 -8.79 -5.11 0.07
C PHE A 126 -9.45 -3.95 -0.67
N ALA A 127 -10.63 -4.17 -1.18
CA ALA A 127 -11.40 -3.20 -1.95
C ALA A 127 -12.89 -3.30 -1.65
N THR A 128 -13.63 -2.25 -1.98
CA THR A 128 -15.08 -2.28 -2.03
C THR A 128 -15.52 -3.11 -3.23
N ASP A 129 -16.58 -3.90 -3.08
CA ASP A 129 -17.31 -4.46 -4.20
C ASP A 129 -18.12 -3.34 -4.88
N ASN A 130 -17.50 -2.67 -5.85
CA ASN A 130 -18.09 -1.52 -6.52
C ASN A 130 -19.26 -1.93 -7.43
N PHE A 131 -19.26 -3.17 -7.95
CA PHE A 131 -20.40 -3.67 -8.70
C PHE A 131 -21.64 -3.81 -7.80
N GLU A 132 -21.49 -4.43 -6.62
CA GLU A 132 -22.59 -4.53 -5.67
C GLU A 132 -23.03 -3.14 -5.16
N ALA A 133 -22.10 -2.22 -4.92
CA ALA A 133 -22.40 -0.84 -4.54
C ALA A 133 -23.25 -0.13 -5.62
N GLY A 134 -22.87 -0.29 -6.90
CA GLY A 134 -23.64 0.23 -8.04
C GLY A 134 -25.03 -0.39 -8.15
N LEU A 135 -25.13 -1.70 -7.96
CA LEU A 135 -26.40 -2.43 -7.96
C LEU A 135 -27.33 -1.95 -6.82
N LEU A 136 -26.77 -1.75 -5.63
CA LEU A 136 -27.53 -1.29 -4.46
C LEU A 136 -28.07 0.12 -4.65
N ILE A 137 -27.28 1.06 -5.17
CA ILE A 137 -27.76 2.42 -5.43
C ILE A 137 -28.81 2.46 -6.53
N GLY A 138 -28.67 1.61 -7.57
CA GLY A 138 -29.68 1.44 -8.62
C GLY A 138 -31.00 0.91 -8.07
N LYS A 139 -30.96 -0.13 -7.24
CA LYS A 139 -32.15 -0.66 -6.56
C LYS A 139 -32.80 0.36 -5.65
N TRP A 140 -32.03 1.11 -4.88
CA TRP A 140 -32.54 2.19 -4.04
C TRP A 140 -33.22 3.28 -4.86
N ALA A 141 -32.60 3.72 -5.97
CA ALA A 141 -33.16 4.74 -6.84
C ALA A 141 -34.48 4.27 -7.46
N ALA A 142 -34.55 3.05 -7.97
CA ALA A 142 -35.78 2.48 -8.52
C ALA A 142 -36.90 2.40 -7.48
N ALA A 143 -36.60 1.95 -6.27
CA ALA A 143 -37.58 1.88 -5.18
C ALA A 143 -38.08 3.26 -4.73
N THR A 144 -37.18 4.25 -4.70
CA THR A 144 -37.52 5.64 -4.29
C THR A 144 -38.37 6.35 -5.34
N LEU A 145 -38.07 6.14 -6.62
CA LEU A 145 -38.79 6.75 -7.74
C LEU A 145 -40.13 6.05 -8.01
N GLY A 146 -40.24 4.76 -7.67
CA GLY A 146 -41.47 4.00 -7.87
C GLY A 146 -41.94 4.02 -9.33
N ALA A 147 -43.19 4.46 -9.58
CA ALA A 147 -43.77 4.53 -10.92
C ALA A 147 -43.05 5.54 -11.85
N GLU A 148 -42.38 6.54 -11.30
CA GLU A 148 -41.63 7.55 -12.06
C GLU A 148 -40.28 7.00 -12.58
N ALA A 149 -39.79 5.86 -12.11
CA ALA A 149 -38.50 5.29 -12.49
C ALA A 149 -38.36 5.10 -14.01
N ALA A 150 -39.44 4.68 -14.70
CA ALA A 150 -39.43 4.45 -16.13
C ALA A 150 -39.17 5.74 -16.99
N ASN A 151 -39.46 6.90 -16.43
CA ASN A 151 -39.33 8.20 -17.10
C ASN A 151 -38.21 9.06 -16.49
N ALA A 152 -37.51 8.54 -15.51
CA ALA A 152 -36.47 9.28 -14.80
C ALA A 152 -35.27 9.54 -15.73
N LYS A 153 -34.73 10.75 -15.66
CA LYS A 153 -33.46 11.10 -16.30
C LYS A 153 -32.36 10.99 -15.26
N ILE A 154 -31.43 10.06 -15.48
CA ILE A 154 -30.32 9.77 -14.58
C ILE A 154 -29.03 10.29 -15.21
N GLY A 155 -28.29 11.12 -14.48
CA GLY A 155 -26.94 11.53 -14.83
C GLY A 155 -25.93 10.60 -14.14
N MET A 156 -25.03 10.02 -14.91
CA MET A 156 -23.87 9.30 -14.39
C MET A 156 -22.65 10.20 -14.42
N LEU A 157 -21.93 10.26 -13.30
CA LEU A 157 -20.66 10.97 -13.19
C LEU A 157 -19.55 9.93 -13.09
N ASP A 158 -18.65 9.98 -14.05
CA ASP A 158 -17.50 9.09 -14.14
C ASP A 158 -16.21 9.91 -13.99
N ILE A 159 -15.12 9.27 -13.53
CA ILE A 159 -13.82 9.92 -13.38
C ILE A 159 -13.07 9.83 -14.71
N ASN A 160 -12.84 8.65 -15.20
CA ASN A 160 -12.32 8.31 -16.52
C ASN A 160 -12.49 6.79 -16.75
N LYS A 161 -12.54 6.40 -18.00
CA LYS A 161 -12.78 5.00 -18.41
C LYS A 161 -11.60 4.04 -18.15
N ASP A 162 -10.46 4.54 -17.68
CA ASP A 162 -9.29 3.71 -17.35
C ASP A 162 -9.17 3.47 -15.84
N ASN A 163 -10.15 3.93 -15.05
CA ASN A 163 -10.18 3.74 -13.61
C ASN A 163 -11.03 2.51 -13.25
N ILE A 164 -10.38 1.37 -13.06
CA ILE A 164 -11.02 0.09 -12.76
C ILE A 164 -11.94 0.15 -11.53
N SER A 165 -11.67 1.02 -10.56
CA SER A 165 -12.53 1.19 -9.38
C SER A 165 -13.91 1.75 -9.72
N VAL A 166 -14.10 2.34 -10.90
CA VAL A 166 -15.34 2.95 -11.37
C VAL A 166 -15.98 2.17 -12.50
N ASP A 167 -15.18 1.60 -13.40
CA ASP A 167 -15.65 0.89 -14.59
C ASP A 167 -16.40 -0.43 -14.32
N VAL A 168 -16.35 -0.95 -13.09
CA VAL A 168 -17.01 -2.20 -12.70
C VAL A 168 -18.38 -2.01 -12.02
N ALA A 169 -18.82 -0.77 -11.84
CA ALA A 169 -20.06 -0.45 -11.12
C ALA A 169 -21.32 -0.36 -12.02
#